data_e4e8397c5e5500d981f65bb5d9d23402
#
_entry.id   e4e8397c5e5500d981f65bb5d9d23402
#
_cell.length_a   1.000
_cell.length_b   1.000
_cell.length_c   1.000
_cell.angle_alpha   90.00
_cell.angle_beta   90.00
_cell.angle_gamma   90.00
#
_symmetry.space_group_name_H-M   'P 1'
#
loop_
_entity.id
_entity.type
_entity.pdbx_description
1 polymer ?
#
loop_
_entity_poly.entity_id
_entity_poly.type
_entity_poly.pdbx_seq_one_letter_code
_entity_poly.pdbx_strand_id
1 'polypeptide(L)'
;QIIYGLEGYKVHSKLCLITRRSEKGIEYITQIGTGNYNEKTARLYTDLCLMTVNEQIGMEAARVFQALTKGEIIEEVDHLMVAPKCLQSKVIALIDEEIRHKKQGEDAYIGLKLNSLTDKRIIDKLVEASKAGVRVDMIIRGICCMVPGIKGETENVHIISIVGRFLEHSRIYIFGCGERTKYYIGSADFMTRNTVKRVEVATPVYSEKIKKRIRGLFDLMLSDNKKARTEDYHGKYSMIKCEGQPCNSQEMLYQEAYDRAAIKTENKVVE
;
A
#
# COMPACT_ATOMS: atom_id res chain seq x y z
N GLN A 1 5.73 20.23 21.99
CA GLN A 1 4.31 20.07 22.32
C GLN A 1 3.88 18.65 21.95
N ILE A 2 3.14 17.99 22.84
CA ILE A 2 2.58 16.65 22.60
C ILE A 2 1.06 16.79 22.50
N ILE A 3 0.47 16.09 21.53
CA ILE A 3 -0.98 15.98 21.34
C ILE A 3 -1.34 14.52 21.52
N TYR A 4 -2.22 14.23 22.47
CA TYR A 4 -2.65 12.88 22.83
C TYR A 4 -3.87 12.43 22.02
N GLY A 5 -3.68 12.30 20.71
CA GLY A 5 -4.73 11.80 19.83
C GLY A 5 -5.75 12.86 19.39
N LEU A 6 -6.85 12.37 18.85
CA LEU A 6 -7.97 13.15 18.36
C LEU A 6 -9.25 12.52 18.88
N GLU A 7 -10.15 13.30 19.47
CA GLU A 7 -11.40 12.79 20.02
C GLU A 7 -12.24 12.09 18.95
N GLY A 8 -12.72 10.89 19.29
CA GLY A 8 -13.50 10.05 18.36
C GLY A 8 -12.71 9.31 17.28
N TYR A 9 -11.38 9.56 17.15
CA TYR A 9 -10.55 8.95 16.11
C TYR A 9 -9.26 8.35 16.68
N LYS A 10 -8.84 7.22 16.10
CA LYS A 10 -7.51 6.67 16.35
C LYS A 10 -6.54 7.21 15.30
N VAL A 11 -5.50 7.93 15.71
CA VAL A 11 -4.41 8.31 14.80
C VAL A 11 -3.53 7.09 14.56
N HIS A 12 -3.49 6.62 13.32
CA HIS A 12 -2.73 5.43 12.93
C HIS A 12 -1.74 5.70 11.80
N SER A 13 -1.73 6.90 11.24
CA SER A 13 -0.76 7.34 10.24
C SER A 13 0.68 7.30 10.78
N LYS A 14 1.64 7.05 9.88
CA LYS A 14 3.08 7.11 10.15
C LYS A 14 3.65 8.19 9.26
N LEU A 15 3.66 9.39 9.79
CA LEU A 15 4.06 10.61 9.10
C LEU A 15 5.10 11.34 9.95
N CYS A 16 6.25 11.64 9.36
CA CYS A 16 7.25 12.51 9.95
C CYS A 16 7.53 13.65 8.96
N LEU A 17 7.55 14.86 9.45
CA LEU A 17 7.81 16.06 8.66
C LEU A 17 8.90 16.89 9.32
N ILE A 18 9.96 17.14 8.56
CA ILE A 18 11.00 18.09 8.92
C ILE A 18 10.84 19.31 8.03
N THR A 19 10.69 20.47 8.63
CA THR A 19 10.67 21.76 7.93
C THR A 19 11.95 22.51 8.21
N ARG A 20 12.57 23.03 7.17
CA ARG A 20 13.80 23.80 7.25
C ARG A 20 13.64 25.13 6.51
N ARG A 21 14.09 26.22 7.12
CA ARG A 21 14.22 27.50 6.41
C ARG A 21 15.55 27.52 5.68
N SER A 22 15.52 27.80 4.40
CA SER A 22 16.69 28.03 3.55
C SER A 22 16.58 29.40 2.86
N GLU A 23 17.62 29.79 2.13
CA GLU A 23 17.59 31.02 1.29
C GLU A 23 16.50 30.99 0.22
N LYS A 24 16.05 29.78 -0.18
CA LYS A 24 15.00 29.58 -1.19
C LYS A 24 13.58 29.53 -0.60
N GLY A 25 13.44 29.66 0.72
CA GLY A 25 12.15 29.54 1.42
C GLY A 25 12.07 28.37 2.37
N ILE A 26 10.88 27.79 2.51
CA ILE A 26 10.66 26.64 3.38
C ILE A 26 10.87 25.36 2.56
N GLU A 27 11.75 24.51 3.04
CA GLU A 27 11.99 23.17 2.50
C GLU A 27 11.34 22.11 3.39
N TYR A 28 10.79 21.09 2.75
CA TYR A 28 10.14 19.97 3.43
C TYR A 28 10.91 18.66 3.18
N ILE A 29 11.15 17.89 4.25
CA ILE A 29 11.57 16.49 4.15
C ILE A 29 10.47 15.69 4.82
N THR A 30 9.74 14.91 4.03
CA THR A 30 8.56 14.17 4.46
C THR A 30 8.84 12.68 4.41
N GLN A 31 8.58 11.98 5.50
CA GLN A 31 8.60 10.53 5.57
C GLN A 31 7.19 10.01 5.81
N ILE A 32 6.75 9.06 4.97
CA ILE A 32 5.46 8.38 5.11
C ILE A 32 5.73 6.88 5.10
N GLY A 33 5.27 6.20 6.15
CA GLY A 33 5.51 4.78 6.34
C GLY A 33 4.24 3.94 6.41
N THR A 34 4.37 2.66 6.10
CA THR A 34 3.32 1.66 6.35
C THR A 34 3.43 1.12 7.78
N GLY A 35 4.62 1.13 8.36
CA GLY A 35 4.97 0.54 9.65
C GLY A 35 5.11 1.54 10.78
N ASN A 36 4.94 1.05 12.01
CA ASN A 36 5.07 1.85 13.22
C ASN A 36 6.52 2.31 13.47
N TYR A 37 6.68 3.51 14.05
CA TYR A 37 7.96 3.95 14.63
C TYR A 37 8.23 3.23 15.95
N ASN A 38 8.48 1.92 15.88
CA ASN A 38 8.71 1.07 17.04
C ASN A 38 9.74 -0.01 16.71
N GLU A 39 10.84 -0.05 17.45
CA GLU A 39 11.96 -0.96 17.18
C GLU A 39 11.60 -2.45 17.29
N LYS A 40 10.68 -2.82 18.20
CA LYS A 40 10.26 -4.21 18.39
C LYS A 40 9.48 -4.72 17.18
N THR A 41 8.50 -3.94 16.73
CA THR A 41 7.70 -4.32 15.54
C THR A 41 8.53 -4.24 14.26
N ALA A 42 9.47 -3.31 14.14
CA ALA A 42 10.35 -3.19 12.98
C ALA A 42 11.23 -4.43 12.72
N ARG A 43 11.53 -5.21 13.76
CA ARG A 43 12.28 -6.47 13.62
C ARG A 43 11.45 -7.65 13.12
N LEU A 44 10.12 -7.56 13.25
CA LEU A 44 9.19 -8.66 12.99
C LEU A 44 8.32 -8.43 11.76
N TYR A 45 8.16 -7.18 11.33
CA TYR A 45 7.24 -6.77 10.28
C TYR A 45 7.98 -6.42 9.00
N THR A 46 7.36 -6.74 7.87
CA THR A 46 7.79 -6.18 6.58
C THR A 46 7.04 -4.88 6.33
N ASP A 47 7.76 -3.79 6.18
CA ASP A 47 7.19 -2.47 5.97
C ASP A 47 7.92 -1.68 4.88
N LEU A 48 7.27 -0.65 4.38
CA LEU A 48 7.81 0.31 3.45
C LEU A 48 7.81 1.71 4.07
N CYS A 49 8.81 2.49 3.69
CA CYS A 49 8.92 3.88 4.07
C CYS A 49 9.41 4.70 2.87
N LEU A 50 8.67 5.72 2.50
CA LEU A 50 9.07 6.71 1.50
C LEU A 50 9.57 7.96 2.22
N MET A 51 10.78 8.41 1.86
CA MET A 51 11.28 9.72 2.23
C MET A 51 11.39 10.57 0.96
N THR A 52 10.84 11.77 0.99
CA THR A 52 10.76 12.66 -0.17
C THR A 52 10.95 14.11 0.21
N VAL A 53 11.51 14.89 -0.72
CA VAL A 53 11.60 16.35 -0.67
C VAL A 53 10.60 17.02 -1.61
N ASN A 54 9.60 16.28 -2.10
CA ASN A 54 8.56 16.87 -2.93
C ASN A 54 7.79 17.91 -2.13
N GLU A 55 7.81 19.16 -2.61
CA GLU A 55 7.26 20.30 -1.92
C GLU A 55 5.75 20.16 -1.69
N GLN A 56 5.02 19.71 -2.70
CA GLN A 56 3.56 19.55 -2.63
C GLN A 56 3.15 18.52 -1.57
N ILE A 57 3.83 17.35 -1.55
CA ILE A 57 3.63 16.35 -0.49
C ILE A 57 3.97 16.95 0.89
N GLY A 58 5.05 17.74 0.99
CA GLY A 58 5.47 18.38 2.23
C GLY A 58 4.45 19.40 2.74
N MET A 59 3.93 20.24 1.86
CA MET A 59 2.88 21.20 2.19
C MET A 59 1.60 20.52 2.66
N GLU A 60 1.17 19.46 1.99
CA GLU A 60 0.00 18.70 2.41
C GLU A 60 0.22 17.99 3.75
N ALA A 61 1.41 17.42 3.98
CA ALA A 61 1.78 16.87 5.28
C ALA A 61 1.74 17.91 6.39
N ALA A 62 2.22 19.14 6.13
CA ALA A 62 2.12 20.24 7.09
C ALA A 62 0.66 20.61 7.40
N ARG A 63 -0.21 20.65 6.38
CA ARG A 63 -1.64 20.89 6.55
C ARG A 63 -2.31 19.78 7.39
N VAL A 64 -1.92 18.51 7.20
CA VAL A 64 -2.40 17.38 8.03
C VAL A 64 -2.02 17.61 9.50
N PHE A 65 -0.76 17.96 9.79
CA PHE A 65 -0.34 18.27 11.17
C PHE A 65 -1.08 19.49 11.74
N GLN A 66 -1.26 20.55 10.96
CA GLN A 66 -1.99 21.73 11.39
C GLN A 66 -3.45 21.44 11.74
N ALA A 67 -4.13 20.63 10.93
CA ALA A 67 -5.50 20.20 11.23
C ALA A 67 -5.55 19.39 12.53
N LEU A 68 -4.68 18.39 12.69
CA LEU A 68 -4.61 17.59 13.92
C LEU A 68 -4.31 18.43 15.17
N THR A 69 -3.50 19.50 15.07
CA THR A 69 -3.23 20.41 16.18
C THR A 69 -4.45 21.18 16.63
N LYS A 70 -5.39 21.41 15.73
CA LYS A 70 -6.68 22.09 16.02
C LYS A 70 -7.78 21.12 16.46
N GLY A 71 -7.50 19.82 16.54
CA GLY A 71 -8.50 18.80 16.79
C GLY A 71 -9.38 18.49 15.57
N GLU A 72 -8.91 18.81 14.37
CA GLU A 72 -9.62 18.65 13.10
C GLU A 72 -8.95 17.60 12.22
N ILE A 73 -9.67 17.14 11.20
CA ILE A 73 -9.15 16.29 10.13
C ILE A 73 -9.27 17.07 8.83
N ILE A 74 -8.17 17.08 8.05
CA ILE A 74 -8.15 17.74 6.75
C ILE A 74 -9.20 17.11 5.82
N GLU A 75 -10.01 17.94 5.19
CA GLU A 75 -11.10 17.48 4.33
C GLU A 75 -10.59 16.97 2.99
N GLU A 76 -9.68 17.72 2.37
CA GLU A 76 -9.24 17.45 1.01
C GLU A 76 -7.76 17.81 0.81
N VAL A 77 -7.07 16.99 0.04
CA VAL A 77 -5.68 17.15 -0.40
C VAL A 77 -5.55 16.60 -1.82
N ASP A 78 -4.60 17.08 -2.60
CA ASP A 78 -4.46 16.68 -4.01
C ASP A 78 -3.61 15.41 -4.18
N HIS A 79 -2.47 15.34 -3.51
CA HIS A 79 -1.48 14.27 -3.65
C HIS A 79 -1.68 13.14 -2.65
N LEU A 80 -1.79 13.48 -1.38
CA LEU A 80 -2.01 12.48 -0.33
C LEU A 80 -3.44 11.92 -0.38
N MET A 81 -3.63 10.77 0.26
CA MET A 81 -4.94 10.25 0.59
C MET A 81 -5.05 10.20 2.12
N VAL A 82 -6.00 10.91 2.68
CA VAL A 82 -6.18 11.01 4.13
C VAL A 82 -7.55 10.46 4.54
N ALA A 83 -7.55 9.43 5.39
CA ALA A 83 -8.77 8.97 6.03
C ALA A 83 -9.02 9.79 7.31
N PRO A 84 -10.31 9.95 7.69
CA PRO A 84 -11.53 9.37 7.10
C PRO A 84 -12.14 10.19 5.95
N LYS A 85 -11.55 11.30 5.55
CA LYS A 85 -12.20 12.27 4.63
C LYS A 85 -12.06 11.91 3.15
N CYS A 86 -10.84 11.79 2.60
CA CYS A 86 -10.66 11.63 1.16
C CYS A 86 -10.01 10.30 0.70
N LEU A 87 -9.51 9.45 1.60
CA LEU A 87 -8.83 8.21 1.19
C LEU A 87 -9.77 7.27 0.44
N GLN A 88 -10.94 6.97 1.00
CA GLN A 88 -11.89 6.02 0.41
C GLN A 88 -12.40 6.52 -0.95
N SER A 89 -12.79 7.79 -1.05
CA SER A 89 -13.28 8.38 -2.30
C SER A 89 -12.22 8.39 -3.40
N LYS A 90 -10.98 8.71 -3.07
CA LYS A 90 -9.86 8.67 -4.03
C LYS A 90 -9.55 7.25 -4.51
N VAL A 91 -9.58 6.26 -3.62
CA VAL A 91 -9.41 4.85 -4.01
C VAL A 91 -10.54 4.43 -4.96
N ILE A 92 -11.80 4.75 -4.64
CA ILE A 92 -12.94 4.45 -5.50
C ILE A 92 -12.78 5.13 -6.87
N ALA A 93 -12.37 6.39 -6.92
CA ALA A 93 -12.14 7.11 -8.16
C ALA A 93 -11.05 6.48 -9.03
N LEU A 94 -9.97 5.97 -8.43
CA LEU A 94 -8.92 5.23 -9.15
C LEU A 94 -9.41 3.90 -9.70
N ILE A 95 -10.29 3.19 -8.99
CA ILE A 95 -10.92 1.97 -9.50
C ILE A 95 -11.87 2.31 -10.66
N ASP A 96 -12.65 3.40 -10.56
CA ASP A 96 -13.52 3.88 -11.63
C ASP A 96 -12.74 4.28 -12.88
N GLU A 97 -11.54 4.85 -12.71
CA GLU A 97 -10.63 5.17 -13.82
C GLU A 97 -10.22 3.89 -14.56
N GLU A 98 -9.86 2.82 -13.84
CA GLU A 98 -9.52 1.53 -14.48
C GLU A 98 -10.71 0.86 -15.16
N ILE A 99 -11.91 0.94 -14.58
CA ILE A 99 -13.14 0.47 -15.21
C ILE A 99 -13.39 1.21 -16.55
N ARG A 100 -13.19 2.52 -16.56
CA ARG A 100 -13.38 3.34 -17.76
C ARG A 100 -12.37 2.97 -18.85
N HIS A 101 -11.06 2.82 -18.49
CA HIS A 101 -10.03 2.39 -19.44
C HIS A 101 -10.36 1.04 -20.03
N LYS A 102 -10.79 0.07 -19.21
CA LYS A 102 -11.17 -1.25 -19.70
C LYS A 102 -12.35 -1.22 -20.67
N LYS A 103 -13.38 -0.40 -20.38
CA LYS A 103 -14.53 -0.19 -21.27
C LYS A 103 -14.16 0.48 -22.60
N GLN A 104 -13.04 1.22 -22.64
CA GLN A 104 -12.49 1.82 -23.85
C GLN A 104 -11.59 0.87 -24.64
N GLY A 105 -11.46 -0.39 -24.20
CA GLY A 105 -10.62 -1.41 -24.85
C GLY A 105 -9.15 -1.34 -24.47
N GLU A 106 -8.79 -0.53 -23.47
CA GLU A 106 -7.42 -0.41 -22.98
C GLU A 106 -7.09 -1.48 -21.92
N ASP A 107 -5.80 -1.73 -21.72
CA ASP A 107 -5.35 -2.56 -20.61
C ASP A 107 -5.60 -1.85 -19.28
N ALA A 108 -6.17 -2.57 -18.32
CA ALA A 108 -6.50 -2.07 -17.00
C ALA A 108 -6.08 -3.07 -15.90
N TYR A 109 -5.57 -2.56 -14.81
CA TYR A 109 -5.02 -3.37 -13.74
C TYR A 109 -5.18 -2.73 -12.36
N ILE A 110 -5.50 -3.55 -11.37
CA ILE A 110 -5.51 -3.17 -9.96
C ILE A 110 -4.68 -4.19 -9.18
N GLY A 111 -3.66 -3.72 -8.46
CA GLY A 111 -2.84 -4.51 -7.55
C GLY A 111 -2.94 -3.98 -6.14
N LEU A 112 -3.36 -4.80 -5.17
CA LEU A 112 -3.51 -4.39 -3.79
C LEU A 112 -2.77 -5.33 -2.84
N LYS A 113 -1.88 -4.77 -2.01
CA LYS A 113 -1.35 -5.47 -0.84
C LYS A 113 -1.91 -4.81 0.41
N LEU A 114 -2.63 -5.59 1.21
CA LEU A 114 -3.34 -5.14 2.41
C LEU A 114 -3.16 -6.15 3.54
N ASN A 115 -3.36 -5.70 4.79
CA ASN A 115 -3.55 -6.68 5.86
C ASN A 115 -4.97 -7.26 5.84
N SER A 116 -5.97 -6.42 5.57
CA SER A 116 -7.38 -6.84 5.56
C SER A 116 -8.21 -6.01 4.57
N LEU A 117 -9.27 -6.62 4.04
CA LEU A 117 -10.25 -6.03 3.14
C LEU A 117 -11.66 -6.33 3.65
N THR A 118 -12.36 -5.32 4.22
CA THR A 118 -13.73 -5.45 4.76
C THR A 118 -14.59 -4.22 4.48
N ASP A 119 -14.08 -3.21 3.78
CA ASP A 119 -14.85 -2.03 3.40
C ASP A 119 -15.79 -2.37 2.25
N LYS A 120 -17.09 -2.40 2.55
CA LYS A 120 -18.11 -2.82 1.59
C LYS A 120 -18.12 -1.96 0.32
N ARG A 121 -17.93 -0.63 0.44
CA ARG A 121 -17.97 0.26 -0.73
C ARG A 121 -16.80 -0.01 -1.68
N ILE A 122 -15.61 -0.27 -1.14
CA ILE A 122 -14.44 -0.62 -1.93
C ILE A 122 -14.60 -2.02 -2.53
N ILE A 123 -15.13 -3.00 -1.76
CA ILE A 123 -15.40 -4.36 -2.27
C ILE A 123 -16.40 -4.31 -3.43
N ASP A 124 -17.53 -3.62 -3.26
CA ASP A 124 -18.54 -3.48 -4.32
C ASP A 124 -17.91 -2.88 -5.60
N LYS A 125 -17.04 -1.89 -5.45
CA LYS A 125 -16.36 -1.25 -6.58
C LYS A 125 -15.32 -2.18 -7.24
N LEU A 126 -14.61 -3.02 -6.48
CA LEU A 126 -13.71 -4.04 -7.03
C LEU A 126 -14.48 -5.14 -7.79
N VAL A 127 -15.68 -5.50 -7.32
CA VAL A 127 -16.59 -6.40 -8.07
C VAL A 127 -16.99 -5.77 -9.40
N GLU A 128 -17.38 -4.48 -9.40
CA GLU A 128 -17.67 -3.75 -10.65
C GLU A 128 -16.47 -3.75 -11.61
N ALA A 129 -15.25 -3.56 -11.09
CA ALA A 129 -14.03 -3.60 -11.88
C ALA A 129 -13.80 -4.99 -12.51
N SER A 130 -13.97 -6.06 -11.72
CA SER A 130 -13.90 -7.43 -12.25
C SER A 130 -14.95 -7.70 -13.33
N LYS A 131 -16.20 -7.29 -13.11
CA LYS A 131 -17.28 -7.41 -14.12
C LYS A 131 -16.97 -6.65 -15.40
N ALA A 132 -16.27 -5.55 -15.33
CA ALA A 132 -15.81 -4.80 -16.49
C ALA A 132 -14.59 -5.44 -17.19
N GLY A 133 -14.03 -6.52 -16.64
CA GLY A 133 -12.86 -7.21 -17.18
C GLY A 133 -11.51 -6.66 -16.70
N VAL A 134 -11.47 -5.83 -15.66
CA VAL A 134 -10.22 -5.36 -15.04
C VAL A 134 -9.61 -6.51 -14.23
N ARG A 135 -8.34 -6.81 -14.48
CA ARG A 135 -7.58 -7.76 -13.66
C ARG A 135 -7.28 -7.16 -12.30
N VAL A 136 -7.60 -7.90 -11.23
CA VAL A 136 -7.37 -7.51 -9.83
C VAL A 136 -6.54 -8.58 -9.13
N ASP A 137 -5.30 -8.26 -8.78
CA ASP A 137 -4.43 -9.14 -7.99
C ASP A 137 -4.32 -8.59 -6.56
N MET A 138 -4.59 -9.43 -5.55
CA MET A 138 -4.54 -9.01 -4.15
C MET A 138 -3.68 -9.93 -3.29
N ILE A 139 -2.89 -9.32 -2.40
CA ILE A 139 -2.10 -10.00 -1.37
C ILE A 139 -2.68 -9.59 -0.01
N ILE A 140 -3.46 -10.47 0.62
CA ILE A 140 -4.17 -10.18 1.87
C ILE A 140 -3.88 -11.27 2.89
N ARG A 141 -3.21 -10.91 4.00
CA ARG A 141 -2.82 -11.89 5.02
C ARG A 141 -3.86 -12.14 6.13
N GLY A 142 -4.79 -11.24 6.30
CA GLY A 142 -5.81 -11.26 7.36
C GLY A 142 -7.21 -11.41 6.79
N ILE A 143 -8.18 -10.71 7.39
CA ILE A 143 -9.58 -10.82 7.01
C ILE A 143 -9.79 -10.29 5.59
N CYS A 144 -10.38 -11.13 4.73
CA CYS A 144 -10.85 -10.76 3.40
C CYS A 144 -12.34 -11.09 3.28
N CYS A 145 -13.17 -10.07 3.00
CA CYS A 145 -14.61 -10.23 2.80
C CYS A 145 -15.00 -10.24 1.31
N MET A 146 -14.06 -10.61 0.45
CA MET A 146 -14.28 -10.76 -0.99
C MET A 146 -13.81 -12.14 -1.41
N VAL A 147 -14.64 -12.86 -2.14
CA VAL A 147 -14.33 -14.21 -2.66
C VAL A 147 -13.97 -14.07 -4.15
N PRO A 148 -12.81 -14.59 -4.58
CA PRO A 148 -12.36 -14.54 -5.97
C PRO A 148 -13.00 -15.63 -6.83
N GLY A 149 -12.92 -15.50 -8.17
CA GLY A 149 -13.22 -16.56 -9.12
C GLY A 149 -14.70 -16.89 -9.31
N ILE A 150 -15.63 -16.08 -8.80
CA ILE A 150 -17.07 -16.27 -9.04
C ILE A 150 -17.40 -15.77 -10.43
N LYS A 151 -17.89 -16.68 -11.28
CA LYS A 151 -18.23 -16.40 -12.69
C LYS A 151 -19.24 -15.25 -12.81
N GLY A 152 -18.92 -14.28 -13.65
CA GLY A 152 -19.73 -13.08 -13.89
C GLY A 152 -19.67 -12.02 -12.79
N GLU A 153 -18.95 -12.29 -11.70
CA GLU A 153 -18.78 -11.35 -10.57
C GLU A 153 -17.30 -11.06 -10.30
N THR A 154 -16.54 -12.03 -9.79
CA THR A 154 -15.16 -11.87 -9.37
C THR A 154 -14.18 -12.77 -10.15
N GLU A 155 -14.52 -13.16 -11.36
CA GLU A 155 -13.72 -14.07 -12.19
C GLU A 155 -12.35 -13.49 -12.58
N ASN A 156 -12.19 -12.16 -12.58
CA ASN A 156 -10.95 -11.46 -12.85
C ASN A 156 -10.19 -11.08 -11.57
N VAL A 157 -10.62 -11.59 -10.40
CA VAL A 157 -9.99 -11.36 -9.11
C VAL A 157 -9.15 -12.57 -8.71
N HIS A 158 -7.92 -12.31 -8.30
CA HIS A 158 -7.02 -13.30 -7.75
C HIS A 158 -6.54 -12.84 -6.37
N ILE A 159 -6.65 -13.70 -5.36
CA ILE A 159 -6.28 -13.40 -3.98
C ILE A 159 -5.30 -14.45 -3.47
N ILE A 160 -4.18 -13.97 -2.93
CA ILE A 160 -3.24 -14.80 -2.19
C ILE A 160 -3.03 -14.25 -0.79
N SER A 161 -2.62 -15.14 0.11
CA SER A 161 -2.22 -14.82 1.48
C SER A 161 -0.83 -15.37 1.76
N ILE A 162 0.08 -14.51 2.24
CA ILE A 162 1.43 -14.92 2.65
C ILE A 162 1.53 -14.84 4.16
N VAL A 163 1.81 -15.99 4.79
CA VAL A 163 2.12 -16.10 6.22
C VAL A 163 3.44 -16.85 6.35
N GLY A 164 4.46 -16.17 6.82
CA GLY A 164 5.82 -16.67 6.88
C GLY A 164 6.58 -16.23 8.12
N ARG A 165 7.90 -16.10 8.00
CA ARG A 165 8.83 -15.68 9.05
C ARG A 165 8.53 -14.29 9.60
N PHE A 166 8.21 -13.36 8.69
CA PHE A 166 7.87 -11.99 9.03
C PHE A 166 6.38 -11.76 8.88
N LEU A 167 5.84 -10.79 9.64
CA LEU A 167 4.48 -10.34 9.46
C LEU A 167 4.41 -9.41 8.25
N GLU A 168 3.67 -9.83 7.22
CA GLU A 168 3.39 -8.98 6.05
C GLU A 168 2.52 -7.80 6.46
N HIS A 169 3.12 -6.60 6.56
CA HIS A 169 2.46 -5.44 7.14
C HIS A 169 2.41 -4.23 6.20
N SER A 170 3.22 -4.19 5.16
CA SER A 170 3.18 -3.11 4.17
C SER A 170 1.85 -3.09 3.42
N ARG A 171 1.40 -1.87 3.04
CA ARG A 171 0.26 -1.66 2.14
C ARG A 171 0.75 -0.98 0.89
N ILE A 172 0.36 -1.56 -0.23
CA ILE A 172 0.69 -1.07 -1.58
C ILE A 172 -0.60 -1.03 -2.38
N TYR A 173 -0.85 0.07 -3.08
CA TYR A 173 -1.95 0.19 -4.02
C TYR A 173 -1.39 0.54 -5.39
N ILE A 174 -1.77 -0.23 -6.40
CA ILE A 174 -1.32 -0.08 -7.78
C ILE A 174 -2.57 0.02 -8.67
N PHE A 175 -2.66 1.08 -9.46
CA PHE A 175 -3.74 1.28 -10.40
C PHE A 175 -3.16 1.65 -11.77
N GLY A 176 -3.57 0.95 -12.81
CA GLY A 176 -3.17 1.23 -14.18
C GLY A 176 -2.13 0.30 -14.77
N CYS A 177 -1.90 0.49 -16.06
CA CYS A 177 -0.93 -0.23 -16.87
C CYS A 177 0.04 0.73 -17.56
N GLY A 178 1.27 0.27 -17.82
CA GLY A 178 2.30 1.04 -18.53
C GLY A 178 2.64 2.36 -17.83
N GLU A 179 2.77 3.43 -18.62
CA GLU A 179 3.18 4.76 -18.12
C GLU A 179 2.14 5.43 -17.22
N ARG A 180 0.84 5.09 -17.39
CA ARG A 180 -0.23 5.65 -16.55
C ARG A 180 -0.34 5.00 -15.16
N THR A 181 0.51 3.99 -14.86
CA THR A 181 0.43 3.28 -13.58
C THR A 181 0.73 4.19 -12.40
N LYS A 182 -0.21 4.24 -11.48
CA LYS A 182 -0.12 4.98 -10.22
C LYS A 182 0.19 4.02 -9.07
N TYR A 183 1.15 4.39 -8.24
CA TYR A 183 1.59 3.61 -7.08
C TYR A 183 1.41 4.43 -5.82
N TYR A 184 0.88 3.80 -4.78
CA TYR A 184 0.74 4.39 -3.46
C TYR A 184 1.23 3.41 -2.39
N ILE A 185 1.78 3.96 -1.32
CA ILE A 185 2.02 3.23 -0.07
C ILE A 185 1.37 3.99 1.08
N GLY A 186 0.93 3.28 2.12
CA GLY A 186 0.26 3.95 3.22
C GLY A 186 0.02 3.08 4.44
N SER A 187 -0.63 3.67 5.42
CA SER A 187 -0.94 3.01 6.69
C SER A 187 -2.31 2.31 6.70
N ALA A 188 -3.19 2.61 5.73
CA ALA A 188 -4.57 2.14 5.70
C ALA A 188 -4.71 0.73 5.13
N ASP A 189 -5.46 -0.11 5.83
CA ASP A 189 -6.15 -1.24 5.24
C ASP A 189 -7.51 -0.79 4.69
N PHE A 190 -8.10 -1.53 3.77
CA PHE A 190 -9.44 -1.24 3.28
C PHE A 190 -10.50 -1.90 4.17
N MET A 191 -10.56 -1.39 5.40
CA MET A 191 -11.56 -1.76 6.40
C MET A 191 -12.37 -0.53 6.77
N THR A 192 -13.67 -0.67 7.02
CA THR A 192 -14.55 0.43 7.41
C THR A 192 -13.99 1.24 8.59
N ARG A 193 -13.41 0.58 9.58
CA ARG A 193 -12.78 1.27 10.71
C ARG A 193 -11.57 2.15 10.30
N ASN A 194 -10.80 1.74 9.27
CA ASN A 194 -9.66 2.50 8.79
C ASN A 194 -10.11 3.69 7.93
N THR A 195 -11.12 3.47 7.10
CA THR A 195 -11.61 4.49 6.16
C THR A 195 -12.51 5.53 6.81
N VAL A 196 -13.13 5.22 7.99
CA VAL A 196 -14.15 6.07 8.63
C VAL A 196 -13.77 6.52 10.04
N LYS A 197 -13.02 5.72 10.83
CA LYS A 197 -12.76 5.99 12.26
C LYS A 197 -11.28 6.14 12.61
N ARG A 198 -10.40 6.17 11.63
CA ARG A 198 -8.96 6.34 11.84
C ARG A 198 -8.41 7.47 10.98
N VAL A 199 -7.40 8.14 11.51
CA VAL A 199 -6.54 8.99 10.69
C VAL A 199 -5.46 8.11 10.07
N GLU A 200 -5.55 7.92 8.77
CA GLU A 200 -4.61 7.15 7.96
C GLU A 200 -4.09 8.04 6.85
N VAL A 201 -2.87 7.77 6.38
CA VAL A 201 -2.27 8.50 5.26
C VAL A 201 -1.68 7.52 4.27
N ALA A 202 -1.94 7.76 3.00
CA ALA A 202 -1.21 7.14 1.89
C ALA A 202 -0.63 8.21 0.98
N THR A 203 0.53 7.91 0.39
CA THR A 203 1.30 8.82 -0.46
C THR A 203 1.52 8.22 -1.84
N PRO A 204 1.41 9.04 -2.91
CA PRO A 204 1.83 8.60 -4.23
C PRO A 204 3.34 8.43 -4.31
N VAL A 205 3.78 7.55 -5.20
CA VAL A 205 5.18 7.34 -5.54
C VAL A 205 5.43 7.87 -6.95
N TYR A 206 6.19 8.95 -7.06
CA TYR A 206 6.45 9.58 -8.35
C TYR A 206 7.73 9.10 -9.04
N SER A 207 8.74 8.68 -8.27
CA SER A 207 10.02 8.22 -8.82
C SER A 207 9.86 6.90 -9.58
N GLU A 208 10.18 6.89 -10.87
CA GLU A 208 10.12 5.68 -11.71
C GLU A 208 11.02 4.55 -11.19
N LYS A 209 12.19 4.89 -10.63
CA LYS A 209 13.07 3.91 -9.98
C LYS A 209 12.39 3.23 -8.80
N ILE A 210 11.64 4.00 -7.99
CA ILE A 210 10.94 3.46 -6.82
C ILE A 210 9.69 2.69 -7.27
N LYS A 211 8.95 3.17 -8.27
CA LYS A 211 7.82 2.45 -8.86
C LYS A 211 8.25 1.05 -9.35
N LYS A 212 9.34 0.97 -10.11
CA LYS A 212 9.91 -0.31 -10.58
C LYS A 212 10.27 -1.23 -9.41
N ARG A 213 10.85 -0.70 -8.33
CA ARG A 213 11.18 -1.48 -7.13
C ARG A 213 9.93 -2.01 -6.42
N ILE A 214 8.89 -1.18 -6.28
CA ILE A 214 7.62 -1.59 -5.65
C ILE A 214 6.92 -2.64 -6.52
N ARG A 215 6.94 -2.47 -7.86
CA ARG A 215 6.38 -3.46 -8.78
C ARG A 215 7.11 -4.80 -8.67
N GLY A 216 8.43 -4.81 -8.69
CA GLY A 216 9.22 -6.03 -8.54
C GLY A 216 8.97 -6.72 -7.19
N LEU A 217 8.83 -5.95 -6.10
CA LEU A 217 8.45 -6.48 -4.79
C LEU A 217 7.07 -7.14 -4.82
N PHE A 218 6.09 -6.47 -5.41
CA PHE A 218 4.72 -6.97 -5.50
C PHE A 218 4.63 -8.24 -6.37
N ASP A 219 5.31 -8.25 -7.52
CA ASP A 219 5.35 -9.39 -8.43
C ASP A 219 6.07 -10.60 -7.81
N LEU A 220 7.17 -10.36 -7.08
CA LEU A 220 7.87 -11.40 -6.34
C LEU A 220 6.95 -12.05 -5.29
N MET A 221 6.17 -11.24 -4.57
CA MET A 221 5.19 -11.78 -3.62
C MET A 221 4.08 -12.58 -4.31
N LEU A 222 3.58 -12.11 -5.45
CA LEU A 222 2.57 -12.85 -6.23
C LEU A 222 3.11 -14.19 -6.77
N SER A 223 4.42 -14.30 -7.00
CA SER A 223 5.07 -15.54 -7.46
C SER A 223 5.44 -16.51 -6.34
N ASP A 224 5.18 -16.17 -5.07
CA ASP A 224 5.48 -17.04 -3.94
C ASP A 224 4.67 -18.35 -4.02
N ASN A 225 5.39 -19.46 -4.16
CA ASN A 225 4.80 -20.80 -4.24
C ASN A 225 5.25 -21.72 -3.10
N LYS A 226 5.84 -21.13 -2.03
CA LYS A 226 6.30 -21.87 -0.83
C LYS A 226 5.51 -21.53 0.42
N LYS A 227 5.11 -20.26 0.57
CA LYS A 227 4.38 -19.76 1.74
C LYS A 227 3.00 -19.23 1.39
N ALA A 228 2.78 -18.84 0.13
CA ALA A 228 1.49 -18.31 -0.29
C ALA A 228 0.39 -19.41 -0.32
N ARG A 229 -0.79 -18.96 0.03
CA ARG A 229 -2.05 -19.70 -0.13
C ARG A 229 -2.93 -18.92 -1.08
N THR A 230 -3.56 -19.58 -2.02
CA THR A 230 -4.60 -19.02 -2.88
C THR A 230 -5.98 -19.28 -2.29
N GLU A 231 -6.86 -18.30 -2.44
CA GLU A 231 -8.27 -18.43 -2.09
C GLU A 231 -9.06 -18.89 -3.32
N ASP A 232 -9.96 -19.85 -3.14
CA ASP A 232 -10.85 -20.35 -4.19
C ASP A 232 -12.25 -19.70 -4.13
N TYR A 233 -13.10 -20.01 -5.10
CA TYR A 233 -14.46 -19.48 -5.19
C TYR A 233 -15.43 -19.96 -4.09
N HIS A 234 -15.00 -20.82 -3.20
CA HIS A 234 -15.69 -21.20 -1.96
C HIS A 234 -15.16 -20.45 -0.73
N GLY A 235 -14.18 -19.54 -0.91
CA GLY A 235 -13.51 -18.83 0.19
C GLY A 235 -12.51 -19.70 0.97
N LYS A 236 -12.08 -20.84 0.39
CA LYS A 236 -11.13 -21.74 1.02
C LYS A 236 -9.70 -21.45 0.58
N TYR A 237 -8.82 -21.32 1.56
CA TYR A 237 -7.38 -21.14 1.31
C TYR A 237 -6.65 -22.46 1.21
N SER A 238 -5.90 -22.66 0.15
CA SER A 238 -5.03 -23.81 -0.08
C SER A 238 -3.62 -23.37 -0.45
N MET A 239 -2.61 -24.19 -0.07
CA MET A 239 -1.21 -23.92 -0.46
C MET A 239 -1.09 -23.96 -1.99
N ILE A 240 -0.37 -22.98 -2.52
CA ILE A 240 -0.02 -22.97 -3.94
C ILE A 240 0.92 -24.14 -4.22
N LYS A 241 0.59 -24.98 -5.21
CA LYS A 241 1.49 -26.06 -5.64
C LYS A 241 2.75 -25.49 -6.24
N CYS A 242 3.90 -25.92 -5.74
CA CYS A 242 5.19 -25.52 -6.27
C CYS A 242 5.45 -26.24 -7.60
N GLU A 243 5.03 -25.62 -8.69
CA GLU A 243 5.37 -26.05 -10.05
C GLU A 243 6.54 -25.17 -10.53
N GLY A 244 7.67 -25.78 -10.88
CA GLY A 244 8.88 -25.08 -11.31
C GLY A 244 9.84 -24.67 -10.18
N GLN A 245 10.49 -23.51 -10.31
CA GLN A 245 11.46 -23.06 -9.30
C GLN A 245 10.77 -22.63 -7.99
N PRO A 246 11.29 -23.08 -6.83
CA PRO A 246 10.76 -22.67 -5.54
C PRO A 246 10.97 -21.18 -5.31
N CYS A 247 9.89 -20.46 -4.98
CA CYS A 247 9.93 -19.04 -4.61
C CYS A 247 9.35 -18.87 -3.19
N ASN A 248 10.19 -18.48 -2.25
CA ASN A 248 9.79 -17.96 -0.94
C ASN A 248 10.13 -16.47 -0.92
N SER A 249 9.15 -15.62 -1.15
CA SER A 249 9.35 -14.19 -1.33
C SER A 249 10.04 -13.52 -0.14
N GLN A 250 9.71 -13.92 1.10
CA GLN A 250 10.32 -13.36 2.30
C GLN A 250 11.80 -13.73 2.43
N GLU A 251 12.17 -14.98 2.18
CA GLU A 251 13.56 -15.41 2.26
C GLU A 251 14.41 -14.79 1.14
N MET A 252 13.85 -14.66 -0.06
CA MET A 252 14.55 -13.99 -1.18
C MET A 252 14.80 -12.51 -0.88
N LEU A 253 13.82 -11.79 -0.35
CA LEU A 253 13.96 -10.39 0.04
C LEU A 253 14.92 -10.21 1.23
N TYR A 254 14.90 -11.14 2.17
CA TYR A 254 15.84 -11.16 3.28
C TYR A 254 17.29 -11.34 2.77
N GLN A 255 17.51 -12.33 1.89
CA GLN A 255 18.83 -12.57 1.32
C GLN A 255 19.33 -11.38 0.51
N GLU A 256 18.47 -10.79 -0.34
CA GLU A 256 18.81 -9.58 -1.09
C GLU A 256 19.23 -8.41 -0.17
N ALA A 257 18.51 -8.22 0.93
CA ALA A 257 18.86 -7.17 1.89
C ALA A 257 20.20 -7.43 2.58
N TYR A 258 20.47 -8.70 2.92
CA TYR A 258 21.72 -9.12 3.54
C TYR A 258 22.92 -8.93 2.59
N ASP A 259 22.79 -9.36 1.33
CA ASP A 259 23.84 -9.24 0.32
C ASP A 259 24.16 -7.76 0.04
N ARG A 260 23.14 -6.91 -0.05
CA ARG A 260 23.35 -5.46 -0.21
C ARG A 260 24.07 -4.81 0.99
N ALA A 261 23.84 -5.31 2.21
CA ALA A 261 24.55 -4.82 3.40
C ALA A 261 26.01 -5.27 3.40
N ALA A 262 26.31 -6.51 2.98
CA ALA A 262 27.67 -7.03 2.89
C ALA A 262 28.51 -6.23 1.88
N ILE A 263 28.00 -5.98 0.67
CA ILE A 263 28.67 -5.17 -0.36
C ILE A 263 29.01 -3.75 0.14
N LYS A 264 28.12 -3.12 0.92
CA LYS A 264 28.38 -1.79 1.51
C LYS A 264 29.47 -1.79 2.55
N THR A 265 29.68 -2.90 3.25
CA THR A 265 30.71 -3.04 4.27
C THR A 265 32.08 -3.24 3.62
N GLU A 266 32.15 -4.03 2.55
CA GLU A 266 33.40 -4.23 1.79
C GLU A 266 33.89 -2.93 1.13
N ASN A 267 33.00 -2.14 0.55
CA ASN A 267 33.35 -0.84 -0.07
C ASN A 267 33.78 0.24 0.95
N LYS A 268 33.43 0.12 2.24
CA LYS A 268 33.89 1.02 3.30
C LYS A 268 35.26 0.68 3.87
N VAL A 269 35.76 -0.53 3.61
CA VAL A 269 37.08 -0.98 4.07
C VAL A 269 38.17 -0.60 3.05
N VAL A 270 37.79 -0.14 1.86
CA VAL A 270 38.69 0.23 0.76
C VAL A 270 38.92 1.77 0.67
N GLU A 271 38.21 2.58 1.46
CA GLU A 271 38.47 4.01 1.67
C GLU A 271 39.22 4.26 3.01
#